data_a93051f9abdfda0b0b35f4e10fd61aa2
#
_entry.id   a93051f9abdfda0b0b35f4e10fd61aa2
#
_cell.length_a   1.000
_cell.length_b   1.000
_cell.length_c   1.000
_cell.angle_alpha   90.00
_cell.angle_beta   90.00
_cell.angle_gamma   90.00
#
_symmetry.space_group_name_H-M   'P 1'
#
loop_
_entity.id
_entity.type
_entity.pdbx_description
1 polymer ?
#
loop_
_entity_poly.entity_id
_entity_poly.type
_entity_poly.pdbx_seq_one_letter_code
_entity_poly.pdbx_strand_id
1 'polypeptide(L)'
;MTDEELQEEQRMEFEARRDLAFSYLVQALDESGADVFDIEVEKNKKGEDVAWIYFRGGKLARVNICGDTIITAIREILNCKRLKEM
;
A
#
# COMPACT_ATOMS: atom_id res chain seq x y z
N MET A 1 11.03 -28.38 5.19
CA MET A 1 10.02 -27.30 5.40
C MET A 1 8.63 -27.87 5.41
N THR A 2 7.81 -27.42 6.34
CA THR A 2 6.38 -27.72 6.31
C THR A 2 5.68 -26.77 5.34
N ASP A 3 4.48 -27.14 4.89
CA ASP A 3 3.69 -26.26 3.99
C ASP A 3 3.38 -24.92 4.66
N GLU A 4 3.17 -24.89 5.97
CA GLU A 4 2.93 -23.66 6.72
C GLU A 4 4.13 -22.73 6.70
N GLU A 5 5.34 -23.26 6.88
CA GLU A 5 6.57 -22.47 6.80
C GLU A 5 6.78 -21.88 5.42
N LEU A 6 6.52 -22.66 4.38
CA LEU A 6 6.64 -22.20 3.00
C LEU A 6 5.64 -21.09 2.69
N GLN A 7 4.40 -21.23 3.14
CA GLN A 7 3.37 -20.20 2.95
C GLN A 7 3.71 -18.91 3.69
N GLU A 8 4.27 -19.01 4.89
CA GLU A 8 4.68 -17.85 5.66
C GLU A 8 5.84 -17.11 4.99
N GLU A 9 6.84 -17.83 4.48
CA GLU A 9 7.93 -17.23 3.70
C GLU A 9 7.43 -16.52 2.45
N GLN A 10 6.53 -17.14 1.70
CA GLN A 10 5.95 -16.54 0.50
C GLN A 10 5.16 -15.27 0.81
N ARG A 11 4.42 -15.26 1.92
CA ARG A 11 3.69 -14.08 2.36
C ARG A 11 4.61 -12.95 2.76
N MET A 12 5.67 -13.24 3.52
CA MET A 12 6.66 -12.24 3.92
C MET A 12 7.38 -11.66 2.72
N GLU A 13 7.72 -12.48 1.74
CA GLU A 13 8.33 -12.04 0.50
C GLU A 13 7.39 -11.12 -0.29
N PHE A 14 6.11 -11.48 -0.39
CA PHE A 14 5.09 -10.66 -1.03
C PHE A 14 4.95 -9.30 -0.33
N GLU A 15 4.86 -9.29 1.00
CA GLU A 15 4.73 -8.05 1.78
C GLU A 15 5.94 -7.15 1.59
N ALA A 16 7.15 -7.72 1.58
CA ALA A 16 8.37 -6.94 1.35
C ALA A 16 8.39 -6.31 -0.04
N ARG A 17 7.99 -7.06 -1.08
CA ARG A 17 7.90 -6.54 -2.44
C ARG A 17 6.84 -5.46 -2.57
N ARG A 18 5.69 -5.65 -1.92
CA ARG A 18 4.61 -4.66 -1.89
C ARG A 18 5.09 -3.36 -1.26
N ASP A 19 5.74 -3.45 -0.11
CA ASP A 19 6.23 -2.27 0.60
C ASP A 19 7.28 -1.51 -0.22
N LEU A 20 8.15 -2.24 -0.92
CA LEU A 20 9.12 -1.64 -1.82
C LEU A 20 8.43 -0.94 -3.00
N ALA A 21 7.42 -1.59 -3.59
CA ALA A 21 6.64 -1.01 -4.68
C ALA A 21 5.93 0.27 -4.23
N PHE A 22 5.40 0.29 -3.02
CA PHE A 22 4.74 1.48 -2.46
C PHE A 22 5.74 2.62 -2.20
N SER A 23 6.98 2.30 -1.81
CA SER A 23 8.03 3.32 -1.70
C SER A 23 8.30 4.00 -3.04
N TYR A 24 8.40 3.22 -4.13
CA TYR A 24 8.55 3.77 -5.47
C TYR A 24 7.32 4.55 -5.91
N LEU A 25 6.12 4.08 -5.55
CA LEU A 25 4.87 4.76 -5.86
C LEU A 25 4.81 6.13 -5.18
N VAL A 26 5.20 6.22 -3.92
CA VAL A 26 5.30 7.51 -3.19
C VAL A 26 6.23 8.46 -3.92
N GLN A 27 7.39 8.00 -4.31
CA GLN A 27 8.37 8.80 -5.04
C GLN A 27 7.81 9.29 -6.37
N ALA A 28 7.16 8.40 -7.13
CA ALA A 28 6.55 8.76 -8.41
C ALA A 28 5.41 9.77 -8.25
N LEU A 29 4.59 9.62 -7.23
CA LEU A 29 3.50 10.56 -6.93
C LEU A 29 4.03 11.92 -6.52
N ASP A 30 5.08 11.96 -5.70
CA ASP A 30 5.74 13.21 -5.32
C ASP A 30 6.31 13.94 -6.54
N GLU A 31 6.99 13.21 -7.42
CA GLU A 31 7.56 13.76 -8.65
C GLU A 31 6.50 14.26 -9.62
N SER A 32 5.31 13.65 -9.61
CA SER A 32 4.20 14.07 -10.47
C SER A 32 3.40 15.26 -9.92
N GLY A 33 3.75 15.76 -8.74
CA GLY A 33 3.10 16.90 -8.11
C GLY A 33 1.94 16.53 -7.18
N ALA A 34 1.71 15.26 -6.91
CA ALA A 34 0.76 14.85 -5.89
C ALA A 34 1.36 15.10 -4.50
N ASP A 35 0.54 15.55 -3.56
CA ASP A 35 0.99 15.91 -2.21
C ASP A 35 1.11 14.71 -1.26
N VAL A 36 1.57 13.59 -1.79
CA VAL A 36 1.78 12.36 -1.00
C VAL A 36 3.23 12.33 -0.53
N PHE A 37 3.43 12.11 0.78
CA PHE A 37 4.79 11.97 1.27
C PHE A 37 5.10 10.58 1.84
N ASP A 38 4.08 9.77 2.16
CA ASP A 38 4.30 8.39 2.63
C ASP A 38 3.06 7.53 2.46
N ILE A 39 3.28 6.22 2.38
CA ILE A 39 2.22 5.20 2.41
C ILE A 39 2.65 4.11 3.37
N GLU A 40 1.85 3.84 4.39
CA GLU A 40 2.12 2.78 5.35
C GLU A 40 1.00 1.74 5.29
N VAL A 41 1.36 0.48 5.46
CA VAL A 41 0.40 -0.63 5.47
C VAL A 41 0.39 -1.27 6.84
N GLU A 42 -0.81 -1.46 7.39
CA GLU A 42 -0.99 -2.17 8.65
C GLU A 42 -2.16 -3.14 8.55
N LYS A 43 -2.24 -4.07 9.48
CA LYS A 43 -3.39 -4.97 9.60
C LYS A 43 -4.38 -4.41 10.60
N ASN A 44 -5.66 -4.43 10.22
CA ASN A 44 -6.73 -4.04 11.14
C ASN A 44 -7.08 -5.22 12.06
N LYS A 45 -8.08 -5.05 12.93
CA LYS A 45 -8.51 -6.07 13.88
C LYS A 45 -9.06 -7.32 13.21
N LYS A 46 -9.51 -7.22 11.97
CA LYS A 46 -10.04 -8.34 11.18
C LYS A 46 -8.95 -9.07 10.40
N GLY A 47 -7.69 -8.62 10.48
CA GLY A 47 -6.59 -9.20 9.73
C GLY A 47 -6.49 -8.73 8.28
N GLU A 48 -7.25 -7.70 7.91
CA GLU A 48 -7.21 -7.12 6.57
C GLU A 48 -6.11 -6.08 6.48
N ASP A 49 -5.47 -5.98 5.31
CA ASP A 49 -4.44 -4.97 5.06
C ASP A 49 -5.10 -3.62 4.76
N VAL A 50 -4.63 -2.60 5.45
CA VAL A 50 -5.10 -1.22 5.28
C VAL A 50 -3.90 -0.34 4.96
N ALA A 51 -3.98 0.40 3.86
CA ALA A 51 -2.96 1.39 3.51
C ALA A 51 -3.39 2.77 4.02
N TRP A 52 -2.46 3.44 4.69
CA TRP A 52 -2.61 4.82 5.12
C TRP A 52 -1.76 5.70 4.22
N ILE A 53 -2.41 6.60 3.50
CA ILE A 53 -1.73 7.54 2.61
C ILE A 53 -1.60 8.87 3.36
N TYR A 54 -0.36 9.29 3.57
CA TYR A 54 -0.05 10.53 4.27
C TYR A 54 0.22 11.63 3.25
N PHE A 55 -0.58 12.69 3.35
CA PHE A 55 -0.44 13.86 2.49
C PHE A 55 0.31 14.96 3.23
N ARG A 56 1.04 15.77 2.49
CA ARG A 56 1.64 16.98 3.03
C ARG A 56 0.52 17.91 3.51
N GLY A 57 0.73 18.57 4.64
CA GLY A 57 -0.30 19.39 5.25
C GLY A 57 -1.16 18.66 6.28
N GLY A 58 -0.81 17.41 6.61
CA GLY A 58 -1.44 16.66 7.71
C GLY A 58 -2.71 15.90 7.35
N LYS A 59 -3.07 15.85 6.07
CA LYS A 59 -4.23 15.06 5.63
C LYS A 59 -3.86 13.59 5.49
N LEU A 60 -4.84 12.73 5.72
CA LEU A 60 -4.72 11.28 5.68
C LEU A 60 -5.83 10.67 4.83
N ALA A 61 -5.52 9.61 4.10
CA ALA A 61 -6.52 8.78 3.45
C ALA A 61 -6.31 7.31 3.83
N ARG A 62 -7.38 6.58 3.96
CA ARG A 62 -7.37 5.15 4.28
C ARG A 62 -7.89 4.37 3.09
N VAL A 63 -7.17 3.32 2.69
CA VAL A 63 -7.55 2.43 1.59
C VAL A 63 -7.46 0.99 2.06
N ASN A 64 -8.55 0.24 1.93
CA ASN A 64 -8.50 -1.20 2.18
C ASN A 64 -7.87 -1.90 0.98
N ILE A 65 -6.86 -2.72 1.24
CA ILE A 65 -6.18 -3.48 0.20
C ILE A 65 -6.77 -4.89 0.19
N CYS A 66 -7.62 -5.15 -0.80
CA CYS A 66 -8.28 -6.46 -0.96
C CYS A 66 -7.59 -7.34 -1.99
N GLY A 67 -6.73 -6.77 -2.81
CA GLY A 67 -6.03 -7.49 -3.87
C GLY A 67 -4.86 -8.32 -3.34
N ASP A 68 -4.65 -9.48 -3.95
CA ASP A 68 -3.58 -10.41 -3.59
C ASP A 68 -2.35 -10.27 -4.47
N THR A 69 -2.31 -9.29 -5.37
CA THR A 69 -1.15 -8.97 -6.19
C THR A 69 -0.70 -7.53 -5.95
N ILE A 70 0.57 -7.25 -6.24
CA ILE A 70 1.14 -5.91 -6.11
C ILE A 70 0.43 -4.92 -7.04
N ILE A 71 0.14 -5.33 -8.27
CA ILE A 71 -0.55 -4.50 -9.25
C ILE A 71 -1.95 -4.12 -8.76
N THR A 72 -2.68 -5.08 -8.20
CA THR A 72 -4.02 -4.84 -7.66
C THR A 72 -3.97 -3.87 -6.48
N ALA A 73 -3.00 -4.03 -5.58
CA ALA A 73 -2.81 -3.12 -4.45
C ALA A 73 -2.50 -1.70 -4.92
N ILE A 74 -1.64 -1.53 -5.91
CA ILE A 74 -1.32 -0.23 -6.50
C ILE A 74 -2.56 0.41 -7.11
N ARG A 75 -3.37 -0.38 -7.85
CA ARG A 75 -4.62 0.11 -8.43
C ARG A 75 -5.59 0.61 -7.37
N GLU A 76 -5.72 -0.11 -6.27
CA GLU A 76 -6.61 0.28 -5.18
C GLU A 76 -6.18 1.62 -4.58
N ILE A 77 -4.88 1.84 -4.42
CA ILE A 77 -4.34 3.11 -3.94
C ILE A 77 -4.58 4.22 -4.96
N LEU A 78 -4.32 3.99 -6.24
CA LEU A 78 -4.53 4.98 -7.30
C LEU A 78 -6.01 5.32 -7.49
N ASN A 79 -6.91 4.42 -7.13
CA ASN A 79 -8.35 4.66 -7.16
C ASN A 79 -8.86 5.40 -5.91
N CYS A 80 -7.98 5.72 -4.96
CA CYS A 80 -8.36 6.52 -3.81
C CYS A 80 -8.93 7.86 -4.24
N LYS A 81 -10.10 8.20 -3.71
CA LYS A 81 -10.83 9.42 -4.10
C LYS A 81 -9.99 10.69 -3.95
N ARG A 82 -9.20 10.77 -2.86
CA ARG A 82 -8.36 11.95 -2.63
C ARG A 82 -7.27 12.12 -3.68
N LEU A 83 -6.69 11.01 -4.18
CA LEU A 83 -5.71 11.07 -5.24
C LEU A 83 -6.32 11.50 -6.57
N LYS A 84 -7.57 11.09 -6.83
CA LYS A 84 -8.29 11.50 -8.03
C LYS A 84 -8.72 12.96 -8.03
N GLU A 85 -8.87 13.55 -6.86
CA GLU A 85 -9.24 14.96 -6.70
C GLU A 85 -8.04 15.92 -6.83
N MET A 86 -6.85 15.34 -6.86
CA MET A 86 -5.61 16.10 -7.12
C MET A 86 -5.40 16.27 -8.65
#